data_cdd5649e8cd26fd93b8a344ccba58c58
#
_entry.id   cdd5649e8cd26fd93b8a344ccba58c58
#
_cell.length_a   1.000
_cell.length_b   1.000
_cell.length_c   1.000
_cell.angle_alpha   90.00
_cell.angle_beta   90.00
_cell.angle_gamma   90.00
#
_symmetry.space_group_name_H-M   'P 1'
#
loop_
_entity.id
_entity.type
_entity.pdbx_description
1 polymer ?
#
loop_
_entity_poly.entity_id
_entity_poly.type
_entity_poly.pdbx_seq_one_letter_code
_entity_poly.pdbx_strand_id
1 'polypeptide(L)'
;MPYIKYIQNGDHYKEVLSKVSKVKESVWIGTADIKDLYIGDRPFLGVLSDLLKSGKEVRLLHAKEPGPIFREEFDRYPVLAKNLERALCPRIHFKMIVFDYREVYIGSANLTGAGIGMKSAARRNFEAGILTDDFGLVDAACEQFDKVWRGGHCKECGRKDFCGDPII
;
A
#
# COMPACT_ATOMS: atom_id res chain seq x y z
N MET A 1 21.44 -13.48 9.08
CA MET A 1 20.70 -12.64 10.04
C MET A 1 19.77 -11.73 9.29
N PRO A 2 18.56 -11.54 9.80
CA PRO A 2 17.65 -10.57 9.19
C PRO A 2 18.23 -9.15 9.31
N TYR A 3 17.90 -8.29 8.37
CA TYR A 3 18.23 -6.89 8.47
C TYR A 3 17.03 -6.08 8.97
N ILE A 4 17.29 -4.98 9.66
CA ILE A 4 16.29 -3.98 10.03
C ILE A 4 16.88 -2.63 9.64
N LYS A 5 16.21 -1.93 8.75
CA LYS A 5 16.63 -0.62 8.26
C LYS A 5 15.64 0.46 8.68
N TYR A 6 16.15 1.50 9.33
CA TYR A 6 15.35 2.69 9.61
C TYR A 6 15.14 3.50 8.34
N ILE A 7 13.89 3.83 8.06
CA ILE A 7 13.48 4.61 6.88
C ILE A 7 12.93 5.94 7.36
N GLN A 8 13.44 7.03 6.80
CA GLN A 8 13.00 8.37 7.17
C GLN A 8 12.76 9.27 5.95
N ASN A 9 11.75 10.10 6.04
CA ASN A 9 11.48 11.18 5.07
C ASN A 9 11.57 10.72 3.61
N GLY A 10 12.47 11.30 2.81
CA GLY A 10 12.64 10.98 1.38
C GLY A 10 13.11 9.57 1.08
N ASP A 11 13.64 8.83 2.06
CA ASP A 11 14.03 7.43 1.89
C ASP A 11 12.83 6.52 1.62
N HIS A 12 11.63 6.92 2.08
CA HIS A 12 10.41 6.20 1.77
C HIS A 12 10.19 6.10 0.26
N TYR A 13 10.43 7.18 -0.48
CA TYR A 13 10.34 7.17 -1.93
C TYR A 13 11.45 6.34 -2.58
N LYS A 14 12.69 6.58 -2.16
CA LYS A 14 13.88 5.99 -2.78
C LYS A 14 14.00 4.49 -2.53
N GLU A 15 13.64 4.03 -1.34
CA GLU A 15 13.96 2.68 -0.87
C GLU A 15 12.72 1.81 -0.65
N VAL A 16 11.55 2.40 -0.46
CA VAL A 16 10.30 1.66 -0.23
C VAL A 16 9.42 1.69 -1.48
N LEU A 17 8.97 2.86 -1.91
CA LEU A 17 8.06 2.95 -3.06
C LEU A 17 8.70 2.37 -4.33
N SER A 18 9.98 2.67 -4.58
CA SER A 18 10.71 2.15 -5.73
C SER A 18 10.79 0.62 -5.81
N LYS A 19 10.67 -0.08 -4.67
CA LYS A 19 10.68 -1.55 -4.63
C LYS A 19 9.40 -2.16 -5.22
N VAL A 20 8.28 -1.44 -5.21
CA VAL A 20 7.01 -1.96 -5.72
C VAL A 20 7.15 -2.44 -7.16
N SER A 21 7.86 -1.70 -8.00
CA SER A 21 8.09 -2.09 -9.41
C SER A 21 8.99 -3.32 -9.60
N LYS A 22 9.67 -3.76 -8.54
CA LYS A 22 10.70 -4.81 -8.59
C LYS A 22 10.26 -6.14 -7.99
N VAL A 23 9.02 -6.24 -7.49
CA VAL A 23 8.52 -7.48 -6.91
C VAL A 23 8.46 -8.61 -7.95
N LYS A 24 8.72 -9.82 -7.50
CA LYS A 24 8.78 -11.01 -8.34
C LYS A 24 7.47 -11.80 -8.31
N GLU A 25 6.79 -11.81 -7.19
CA GLU A 25 5.60 -12.63 -6.95
C GLU A 25 4.39 -11.78 -6.56
N SER A 26 4.56 -10.92 -5.53
CA SER A 26 3.41 -10.21 -4.94
C SER A 26 3.78 -8.90 -4.28
N VAL A 27 2.80 -8.01 -4.17
CA VAL A 27 2.85 -6.84 -3.30
C VAL A 27 1.50 -6.63 -2.61
N TRP A 28 1.52 -6.54 -1.29
CA TRP A 28 0.36 -6.17 -0.48
C TRP A 28 0.57 -4.78 0.09
N ILE A 29 -0.38 -3.90 -0.12
CA ILE A 29 -0.28 -2.49 0.22
C ILE A 29 -1.43 -2.11 1.14
N GLY A 30 -1.10 -1.68 2.36
CA GLY A 30 -2.04 -1.10 3.33
C GLY A 30 -1.70 0.36 3.58
N THR A 31 -2.68 1.25 3.45
CA THR A 31 -2.50 2.68 3.68
C THR A 31 -3.82 3.33 4.07
N ALA A 32 -3.79 4.31 4.95
CA ALA A 32 -5.01 5.03 5.30
C ALA A 32 -5.47 5.95 4.16
N ASP A 33 -4.54 6.62 3.51
CA ASP A 33 -4.81 7.53 2.40
C ASP A 33 -3.92 7.18 1.20
N ILE A 34 -4.48 7.31 0.00
CA ILE A 34 -3.77 7.11 -1.25
C ILE A 34 -4.15 8.21 -2.23
N LYS A 35 -3.17 8.73 -2.93
CA LYS A 35 -3.34 9.74 -3.98
C LYS A 35 -2.58 9.33 -5.23
N ASP A 36 -2.65 10.17 -6.26
CA ASP A 36 -1.83 10.01 -7.45
C ASP A 36 -0.34 10.09 -7.09
N LEU A 37 0.41 9.09 -7.51
CA LEU A 37 1.83 8.92 -7.25
C LEU A 37 2.56 8.51 -8.51
N TYR A 38 3.89 8.69 -8.50
CA TYR A 38 4.79 8.25 -9.57
C TYR A 38 5.96 7.46 -8.99
N ILE A 39 6.42 6.47 -9.74
CA ILE A 39 7.73 5.83 -9.54
C ILE A 39 8.57 6.22 -10.74
N GLY A 40 9.54 7.11 -10.52
CA GLY A 40 10.23 7.78 -11.63
C GLY A 40 9.26 8.63 -12.44
N ASP A 41 9.18 8.39 -13.73
CA ASP A 41 8.24 9.01 -14.67
C ASP A 41 6.95 8.22 -14.89
N ARG A 42 6.84 7.03 -14.28
CA ARG A 42 5.69 6.12 -14.43
C ARG A 42 4.64 6.37 -13.35
N PRO A 43 3.36 6.60 -13.68
CA PRO A 43 2.30 6.65 -12.69
C PRO A 43 2.26 5.37 -11.86
N PHE A 44 2.03 5.49 -10.55
CA PHE A 44 1.99 4.35 -9.63
C PHE A 44 0.96 3.29 -10.05
N LEU A 45 -0.24 3.72 -10.45
CA LEU A 45 -1.27 2.81 -10.96
C LEU A 45 -0.85 2.12 -12.27
N GLY A 46 -0.06 2.78 -13.09
CA GLY A 46 0.57 2.17 -14.27
C GLY A 46 1.54 1.06 -13.88
N VAL A 47 2.33 1.25 -12.83
CA VAL A 47 3.22 0.21 -12.28
C VAL A 47 2.41 -0.98 -11.78
N LEU A 48 1.33 -0.76 -11.01
CA LEU A 48 0.44 -1.84 -10.58
C LEU A 48 -0.18 -2.59 -11.76
N SER A 49 -0.60 -1.86 -12.80
CA SER A 49 -1.09 -2.43 -14.05
C SER A 49 -0.06 -3.35 -14.71
N ASP A 50 1.21 -2.92 -14.78
CA ASP A 50 2.29 -3.72 -15.36
C ASP A 50 2.56 -5.00 -14.55
N LEU A 51 2.52 -4.91 -13.22
CA LEU A 51 2.65 -6.08 -12.34
C LEU A 51 1.53 -7.10 -12.58
N LEU A 52 0.29 -6.64 -12.66
CA LEU A 52 -0.88 -7.50 -12.93
C LEU A 52 -0.80 -8.17 -14.30
N LYS A 53 -0.39 -7.44 -15.33
CA LYS A 53 -0.16 -7.99 -16.69
C LYS A 53 0.94 -9.05 -16.71
N SER A 54 1.90 -8.95 -15.80
CA SER A 54 2.97 -9.93 -15.64
C SER A 54 2.59 -11.11 -14.73
N GLY A 55 1.31 -11.22 -14.34
CA GLY A 55 0.81 -12.32 -13.52
C GLY A 55 1.15 -12.24 -12.04
N LYS A 56 1.57 -11.07 -11.54
CA LYS A 56 1.88 -10.87 -10.12
C LYS A 56 0.62 -10.55 -9.31
N GLU A 57 0.61 -10.94 -8.05
CA GLU A 57 -0.46 -10.62 -7.13
C GLU A 57 -0.29 -9.19 -6.59
N VAL A 58 -1.36 -8.40 -6.66
CA VAL A 58 -1.39 -7.05 -6.08
C VAL A 58 -2.64 -6.90 -5.23
N ARG A 59 -2.47 -6.65 -3.93
CA ARG A 59 -3.55 -6.32 -3.01
C ARG A 59 -3.42 -4.90 -2.51
N LEU A 60 -4.49 -4.13 -2.58
CA LEU A 60 -4.57 -2.75 -2.10
C LEU A 60 -5.71 -2.60 -1.09
N LEU A 61 -5.34 -2.29 0.15
CA LEU A 61 -6.26 -2.07 1.26
C LEU A 61 -6.12 -0.64 1.77
N HIS A 62 -7.20 0.14 1.71
CA HIS A 62 -7.16 1.54 2.13
C HIS A 62 -8.45 2.00 2.81
N ALA A 63 -8.41 3.18 3.47
CA ALA A 63 -9.48 3.56 4.38
C ALA A 63 -10.67 4.22 3.70
N LYS A 64 -10.43 4.98 2.66
CA LYS A 64 -11.49 5.79 2.01
C LYS A 64 -11.30 5.84 0.50
N GLU A 65 -12.37 6.15 -0.19
CA GLU A 65 -12.34 6.37 -1.64
C GLU A 65 -11.40 7.52 -2.00
N PRO A 66 -10.46 7.32 -2.93
CA PRO A 66 -9.55 8.37 -3.36
C PRO A 66 -10.24 9.45 -4.17
N GLY A 67 -9.56 10.59 -4.31
CA GLY A 67 -10.07 11.73 -5.06
C GLY A 67 -10.16 11.52 -6.58
N PRO A 68 -10.73 12.52 -7.31
CA PRO A 68 -11.00 12.41 -8.75
C PRO A 68 -9.76 12.10 -9.60
N ILE A 69 -8.62 12.71 -9.30
CA ILE A 69 -7.38 12.51 -10.05
C ILE A 69 -6.94 11.04 -10.01
N PHE A 70 -7.01 10.41 -8.82
CA PHE A 70 -6.72 8.99 -8.69
C PHE A 70 -7.72 8.14 -9.52
N ARG A 71 -9.00 8.50 -9.49
CA ARG A 71 -10.04 7.78 -10.24
C ARG A 71 -9.80 7.89 -11.75
N GLU A 72 -9.52 9.06 -12.26
CA GLU A 72 -9.19 9.27 -13.67
C GLU A 72 -7.98 8.44 -14.10
N GLU A 73 -6.93 8.42 -13.27
CA GLU A 73 -5.76 7.60 -13.54
C GLU A 73 -6.05 6.10 -13.48
N PHE A 74 -6.87 5.66 -12.53
CA PHE A 74 -7.31 4.26 -12.41
C PHE A 74 -8.04 3.80 -13.67
N ASP A 75 -8.93 4.63 -14.20
CA ASP A 75 -9.75 4.31 -15.37
C ASP A 75 -8.92 4.20 -16.67
N ARG A 76 -7.69 4.75 -16.70
CA ARG A 76 -6.76 4.59 -17.81
C ARG A 76 -6.21 3.17 -17.96
N TYR A 77 -6.31 2.35 -16.93
CA TYR A 77 -5.74 0.99 -16.90
C TYR A 77 -6.84 -0.05 -16.69
N PRO A 78 -7.51 -0.54 -17.74
CA PRO A 78 -8.62 -1.49 -17.60
C PRO A 78 -8.30 -2.77 -16.83
N VAL A 79 -7.02 -3.19 -16.80
CA VAL A 79 -6.59 -4.36 -16.03
C VAL A 79 -6.77 -4.15 -14.52
N LEU A 80 -6.70 -2.91 -14.04
CA LEU A 80 -6.93 -2.60 -12.62
C LEU A 80 -8.37 -2.95 -12.22
N ALA A 81 -9.35 -2.55 -13.02
CA ALA A 81 -10.76 -2.85 -12.73
C ALA A 81 -11.05 -4.36 -12.77
N LYS A 82 -10.29 -5.12 -13.56
CA LYS A 82 -10.51 -6.57 -13.73
C LYS A 82 -9.72 -7.44 -12.75
N ASN A 83 -8.51 -7.04 -12.42
CA ASN A 83 -7.53 -7.91 -11.77
C ASN A 83 -6.94 -7.37 -10.47
N LEU A 84 -7.08 -6.05 -10.17
CA LEU A 84 -6.59 -5.53 -8.91
C LEU A 84 -7.48 -6.01 -7.76
N GLU A 85 -6.90 -6.72 -6.83
CA GLU A 85 -7.55 -7.04 -5.56
C GLU A 85 -7.52 -5.80 -4.67
N ARG A 86 -8.66 -5.14 -4.53
CA ARG A 86 -8.80 -3.89 -3.78
C ARG A 86 -9.98 -3.95 -2.81
N ALA A 87 -9.75 -3.48 -1.60
CA ALA A 87 -10.80 -3.36 -0.59
C ALA A 87 -10.67 -2.06 0.20
N LEU A 88 -11.81 -1.53 0.66
CA LEU A 88 -11.89 -0.37 1.54
C LEU A 88 -12.30 -0.79 2.93
N CYS A 89 -11.59 -0.29 3.94
CA CYS A 89 -11.98 -0.43 5.33
C CYS A 89 -11.73 0.88 6.08
N PRO A 90 -12.75 1.58 6.58
CA PRO A 90 -12.60 2.89 7.21
C PRO A 90 -11.77 2.87 8.50
N ARG A 91 -11.44 1.69 9.02
CA ARG A 91 -10.60 1.49 10.20
C ARG A 91 -9.13 1.31 9.87
N ILE A 92 -8.74 1.24 8.61
CA ILE A 92 -7.34 1.14 8.22
C ILE A 92 -6.61 2.43 8.58
N HIS A 93 -5.61 2.28 9.44
CA HIS A 93 -4.69 3.35 9.79
C HIS A 93 -3.21 2.90 9.77
N PHE A 94 -2.94 1.61 9.67
CA PHE A 94 -1.59 1.14 9.44
C PHE A 94 -1.09 1.54 8.04
N LYS A 95 0.21 1.71 7.90
CA LYS A 95 0.89 1.92 6.63
C LYS A 95 1.94 0.83 6.54
N MET A 96 1.70 -0.12 5.66
CA MET A 96 2.61 -1.24 5.44
C MET A 96 2.62 -1.66 3.98
N ILE A 97 3.76 -2.15 3.54
CA ILE A 97 3.90 -2.78 2.22
C ILE A 97 4.67 -4.07 2.41
N VAL A 98 4.06 -5.18 2.01
CA VAL A 98 4.71 -6.50 2.01
C VAL A 98 5.17 -6.82 0.60
N PHE A 99 6.44 -7.13 0.44
CA PHE A 99 7.08 -7.47 -0.83
C PHE A 99 7.38 -8.95 -0.88
N ASP A 100 6.80 -9.67 -1.83
CA ASP A 100 7.08 -11.09 -2.11
C ASP A 100 6.96 -12.02 -0.88
N TYR A 101 6.17 -11.66 0.14
CA TYR A 101 6.08 -12.34 1.44
C TYR A 101 7.43 -12.52 2.17
N ARG A 102 8.43 -11.71 1.84
CA ARG A 102 9.82 -11.85 2.34
C ARG A 102 10.36 -10.60 2.99
N GLU A 103 9.77 -9.47 2.71
CA GLU A 103 10.21 -8.20 3.23
C GLU A 103 8.99 -7.33 3.53
N VAL A 104 9.06 -6.52 4.57
CA VAL A 104 7.96 -5.62 4.94
C VAL A 104 8.48 -4.23 5.29
N TYR A 105 7.79 -3.22 4.77
CA TYR A 105 7.83 -1.87 5.30
C TYR A 105 6.66 -1.66 6.26
N ILE A 106 6.95 -1.08 7.42
CA ILE A 106 5.96 -0.65 8.42
C ILE A 106 6.34 0.75 8.88
N GLY A 107 5.40 1.69 8.83
CA GLY A 107 5.72 3.05 9.24
C GLY A 107 4.55 4.01 9.25
N SER A 108 4.87 5.29 9.22
CA SER A 108 3.90 6.38 9.30
C SER A 108 3.44 6.92 7.94
N ALA A 109 4.18 6.63 6.86
CA ALA A 109 3.97 7.26 5.56
C ALA A 109 2.76 6.70 4.81
N ASN A 110 1.74 7.53 4.59
CA ASN A 110 0.69 7.24 3.62
C ASN A 110 1.22 7.28 2.18
N LEU A 111 0.54 6.59 1.27
CA LEU A 111 0.82 6.64 -0.16
C LEU A 111 0.29 7.94 -0.78
N THR A 112 0.87 9.04 -0.34
CA THR A 112 0.64 10.39 -0.84
C THR A 112 1.97 11.04 -1.19
N GLY A 113 1.98 12.02 -2.09
CA GLY A 113 3.24 12.66 -2.50
C GLY A 113 4.02 13.27 -1.32
N ALA A 114 3.33 13.83 -0.33
CA ALA A 114 3.95 14.37 0.88
C ALA A 114 4.40 13.26 1.83
N GLY A 115 3.59 12.21 2.03
CA GLY A 115 3.86 11.12 2.96
C GLY A 115 5.00 10.24 2.50
N ILE A 116 4.95 9.76 1.25
CA ILE A 116 5.97 8.85 0.72
C ILE A 116 7.30 9.54 0.33
N GLY A 117 7.40 10.86 0.51
CA GLY A 117 8.64 11.59 0.25
C GLY A 117 8.90 11.94 -1.22
N MET A 118 7.89 11.85 -2.09
CA MET A 118 8.00 12.21 -3.50
C MET A 118 8.13 13.72 -3.71
N LYS A 119 7.53 14.53 -2.84
CA LYS A 119 7.63 15.99 -2.89
C LYS A 119 9.01 16.48 -2.47
N SER A 120 9.32 17.72 -2.81
CA SER A 120 10.57 18.38 -2.40
C SER A 120 10.76 18.38 -0.88
N ALA A 121 12.01 18.51 -0.43
CA ALA A 121 12.36 18.52 0.99
C ALA A 121 11.55 19.54 1.83
N ALA A 122 11.17 20.68 1.23
CA ALA A 122 10.39 21.73 1.89
C ALA A 122 8.88 21.40 1.99
N ARG A 123 8.38 20.40 1.27
CA ARG A 123 6.93 20.10 1.17
C ARG A 123 6.55 18.72 1.64
N ARG A 124 7.50 17.80 1.79
CA ARG A 124 7.23 16.45 2.28
C ARG A 124 7.07 16.43 3.79
N ASN A 125 6.33 15.47 4.29
CA ASN A 125 6.20 15.23 5.71
C ASN A 125 7.50 14.69 6.31
N PHE A 126 7.66 14.86 7.61
CA PHE A 126 8.61 14.06 8.40
C PHE A 126 7.96 12.73 8.74
N GLU A 127 8.47 11.65 8.18
CA GLU A 127 7.93 10.31 8.33
C GLU A 127 9.02 9.35 8.82
N ALA A 128 8.61 8.31 9.51
CA ALA A 128 9.50 7.27 10.00
C ALA A 128 8.92 5.88 9.79
N GLY A 129 9.78 4.91 9.63
CA GLY A 129 9.38 3.51 9.51
C GLY A 129 10.58 2.58 9.53
N ILE A 130 10.29 1.31 9.37
CA ILE A 130 11.30 0.26 9.22
C ILE A 130 11.03 -0.54 7.95
N LEU A 131 12.11 -1.00 7.33
CA LEU A 131 12.12 -1.99 6.27
C LEU A 131 12.93 -3.18 6.76
N THR A 132 12.37 -4.38 6.69
CA THR A 132 12.99 -5.58 7.24
C THR A 132 12.59 -6.85 6.51
N ASP A 133 13.48 -7.83 6.50
CA ASP A 133 13.24 -9.21 6.09
C ASP A 133 13.15 -10.17 7.29
N ASP A 134 12.99 -9.65 8.50
CA ASP A 134 12.75 -10.49 9.68
C ASP A 134 11.46 -11.28 9.51
N PHE A 135 11.59 -12.60 9.51
CA PHE A 135 10.46 -13.51 9.25
C PHE A 135 9.30 -13.29 10.22
N GLY A 136 9.58 -13.08 11.50
CA GLY A 136 8.53 -12.88 12.51
C GLY A 136 7.75 -11.59 12.28
N LEU A 137 8.42 -10.51 11.86
CA LEU A 137 7.77 -9.24 11.54
C LEU A 137 6.99 -9.32 10.23
N VAL A 138 7.54 -9.98 9.21
CA VAL A 138 6.84 -10.20 7.93
C VAL A 138 5.57 -11.02 8.15
N ASP A 139 5.67 -12.13 8.89
CA ASP A 139 4.54 -13.02 9.18
C ASP A 139 3.44 -12.29 9.96
N ALA A 140 3.80 -11.57 11.03
CA ALA A 140 2.85 -10.79 11.83
C ALA A 140 2.14 -9.70 11.01
N ALA A 141 2.86 -9.03 10.12
CA ALA A 141 2.27 -8.03 9.23
C ALA A 141 1.29 -8.66 8.22
N CYS A 142 1.67 -9.79 7.64
CA CYS A 142 0.80 -10.57 6.74
C CYS A 142 -0.46 -11.03 7.46
N GLU A 143 -0.35 -11.57 8.67
CA GLU A 143 -1.49 -11.99 9.48
C GLU A 143 -2.45 -10.83 9.78
N GLN A 144 -1.91 -9.68 10.19
CA GLN A 144 -2.73 -8.50 10.47
C GLN A 144 -3.46 -8.01 9.22
N PHE A 145 -2.75 -7.89 8.10
CA PHE A 145 -3.32 -7.48 6.82
C PHE A 145 -4.42 -8.45 6.38
N ASP A 146 -4.13 -9.73 6.33
CA ASP A 146 -5.04 -10.77 5.85
C ASP A 146 -6.28 -10.90 6.73
N LYS A 147 -6.16 -10.74 8.03
CA LYS A 147 -7.30 -10.75 8.96
C LYS A 147 -8.29 -9.61 8.66
N VAL A 148 -7.80 -8.42 8.38
CA VAL A 148 -8.64 -7.29 7.95
C VAL A 148 -9.21 -7.56 6.56
N TRP A 149 -8.36 -8.00 5.64
CA TRP A 149 -8.72 -8.31 4.26
C TRP A 149 -9.89 -9.30 4.14
N ARG A 150 -9.86 -10.36 4.94
CA ARG A 150 -10.92 -11.38 4.97
C ARG A 150 -12.14 -11.00 5.81
N GLY A 151 -12.20 -9.79 6.32
CA GLY A 151 -13.32 -9.34 7.14
C GLY A 151 -13.38 -9.96 8.54
N GLY A 152 -12.25 -10.40 9.10
CA GLY A 152 -12.19 -11.03 10.41
C GLY A 152 -12.70 -10.17 11.57
N HIS A 153 -12.85 -8.86 11.35
CA HIS A 153 -13.39 -7.90 12.32
C HIS A 153 -14.77 -7.34 11.91
N CYS A 154 -15.35 -7.77 10.80
CA CYS A 154 -16.56 -7.15 10.26
C CYS A 154 -17.80 -7.44 11.09
N LYS A 155 -17.92 -8.65 11.65
CA LYS A 155 -19.10 -9.06 12.44
C LYS A 155 -19.42 -8.09 13.58
N GLU A 156 -18.40 -7.63 14.30
CA GLU A 156 -18.52 -6.76 15.47
C GLU A 156 -18.10 -5.31 15.17
N CYS A 157 -18.02 -4.94 13.89
CA CYS A 157 -17.52 -3.63 13.49
C CYS A 157 -18.54 -2.52 13.77
N GLY A 158 -18.13 -1.51 14.53
CA GLY A 158 -18.93 -0.31 14.84
C GLY A 158 -18.90 0.75 13.74
N ARG A 159 -18.27 0.47 12.57
CA ARG A 159 -18.12 1.41 11.46
C ARG A 159 -18.77 0.93 10.17
N LYS A 160 -19.71 -0.01 10.25
CA LYS A 160 -20.37 -0.61 9.06
C LYS A 160 -21.07 0.43 8.19
N ASP A 161 -21.69 1.44 8.79
CA ASP A 161 -22.43 2.50 8.06
C ASP A 161 -21.51 3.39 7.19
N PHE A 162 -20.21 3.36 7.46
CA PHE A 162 -19.20 4.13 6.73
C PHE A 162 -18.31 3.25 5.86
N CYS A 163 -18.61 1.97 5.77
CA CYS A 163 -17.79 1.00 5.05
C CYS A 163 -18.25 0.86 3.60
N GLY A 164 -17.29 1.01 2.65
CA GLY A 164 -17.57 0.81 1.22
C GLY A 164 -17.67 -0.68 0.85
N ASP A 165 -17.03 -1.56 1.61
CA ASP A 165 -16.96 -3.01 1.35
C ASP A 165 -17.30 -3.84 2.59
N PRO A 166 -18.53 -3.74 3.14
CA PRO A 166 -18.87 -4.50 4.33
C PRO A 166 -18.97 -6.00 4.00
N ILE A 167 -18.26 -6.82 4.76
CA ILE A 167 -18.42 -8.27 4.74
C ILE A 167 -19.47 -8.64 5.80
N ILE A 168 -20.55 -9.26 5.38
CA ILE A 168 -21.72 -9.61 6.21
C ILE A 168 -21.65 -11.08 6.60
#